data_5b65cf859d8a399ae2d6f64ecfc030a1
#
_entry.id   5b65cf859d8a399ae2d6f64ecfc030a1
#
_cell.length_a   1.000
_cell.length_b   1.000
_cell.length_c   1.000
_cell.angle_alpha   90.00
_cell.angle_beta   90.00
_cell.angle_gamma   90.00
#
_symmetry.space_group_name_H-M   'P 1'
#
loop_
_entity.id
_entity.type
_entity.pdbx_description
1 polymer ?
#
loop_
_entity_poly.entity_id
_entity_poly.type
_entity_poly.pdbx_seq_one_letter_code
_entity_poly.pdbx_strand_id
1 'polypeptide(L)'
;GLNEYLGITKPDTSEYYISVADGAVLYNRGFCDEHATLSMYLHAGERYDFSIWAKLGRGVTEAEIIVELVDGADQSVSSAVLLSITESEWKKYGKEEKLVLVATKTGYAQLKMSFHGNVAIDMVSLMPRNVWGAKEEATSKTAHANYLGNPNYRLRRDMVIAMRDLHPTFLR
;
A
#
# COMPACT_ATOMS: atom_id res chain seq x y z
N GLY A 1 1.37 -3.19 -7.53
CA GLY A 1 1.16 -1.75 -7.73
C GLY A 1 1.25 -1.35 -9.20
N LEU A 2 1.04 -0.08 -9.55
CA LEU A 2 1.10 0.40 -10.93
C LEU A 2 2.43 0.07 -11.61
N ASN A 3 3.52 0.16 -10.88
CA ASN A 3 4.86 -0.15 -11.38
C ASN A 3 5.00 -1.63 -11.78
N GLU A 4 4.38 -2.55 -11.04
CA GLU A 4 4.37 -3.97 -11.41
C GLU A 4 3.53 -4.22 -12.67
N TYR A 5 2.41 -3.51 -12.77
CA TYR A 5 1.55 -3.55 -13.94
C TYR A 5 2.30 -3.09 -15.21
N LEU A 6 3.06 -2.04 -15.09
CA LEU A 6 3.89 -1.51 -16.18
C LEU A 6 5.17 -2.32 -16.42
N GLY A 7 5.40 -3.40 -15.68
CA GLY A 7 6.62 -4.19 -15.76
C GLY A 7 7.86 -3.46 -15.23
N ILE A 8 7.68 -2.38 -14.49
CA ILE A 8 8.76 -1.63 -13.89
C ILE A 8 9.24 -2.40 -12.66
N THR A 9 10.41 -2.96 -12.77
CA THR A 9 11.15 -3.50 -11.62
C THR A 9 12.06 -2.42 -11.07
N LYS A 10 12.35 -2.47 -9.76
CA LYS A 10 13.33 -1.56 -9.21
C LYS A 10 14.69 -1.85 -9.85
N PRO A 11 15.28 -0.91 -10.57
CA PRO A 11 16.60 -1.11 -11.16
C PRO A 11 17.65 -1.10 -10.04
N ASP A 12 18.68 -1.93 -10.19
CA ASP A 12 19.83 -1.98 -9.26
C ASP A 12 20.54 -0.64 -9.15
N THR A 13 20.38 0.19 -10.17
CA THR A 13 20.99 1.51 -10.32
C THR A 13 20.03 2.66 -9.99
N SER A 14 18.95 2.42 -9.25
CA SER A 14 18.04 3.50 -8.85
C SER A 14 18.81 4.58 -8.11
N GLU A 15 18.87 5.77 -8.69
CA GLU A 15 19.60 6.92 -8.14
C GLU A 15 18.86 7.55 -6.94
N TYR A 16 17.55 7.34 -6.85
CA TYR A 16 16.69 7.98 -5.87
C TYR A 16 15.99 6.96 -4.98
N TYR A 17 16.21 7.11 -3.69
CA TYR A 17 15.55 6.35 -2.64
C TYR A 17 15.58 7.16 -1.34
N ILE A 18 14.80 6.76 -0.35
CA ILE A 18 14.79 7.39 0.97
C ILE A 18 15.72 6.58 1.89
N SER A 19 16.73 7.25 2.47
CA SER A 19 17.51 6.69 3.58
C SER A 19 16.90 7.13 4.88
N VAL A 20 16.54 6.17 5.72
CA VAL A 20 15.84 6.38 6.98
C VAL A 20 16.75 5.96 8.12
N ALA A 21 16.91 6.84 9.10
CA ALA A 21 17.71 6.57 10.30
C ALA A 21 16.90 5.79 11.35
N ASP A 22 17.63 5.14 12.25
CA ASP A 22 17.06 4.51 13.44
C ASP A 22 16.19 5.48 14.25
N GLY A 23 15.05 5.00 14.73
CA GLY A 23 14.08 5.77 15.51
C GLY A 23 13.22 6.75 14.69
N ALA A 24 13.41 6.84 13.37
CA ALA A 24 12.59 7.71 12.54
C ALA A 24 11.16 7.17 12.37
N VAL A 25 10.22 8.09 12.13
CA VAL A 25 8.83 7.78 11.80
C VAL A 25 8.45 8.54 10.54
N LEU A 26 7.89 7.84 9.56
CA LEU A 26 7.39 8.43 8.33
C LEU A 26 5.87 8.29 8.25
N TYR A 27 5.22 9.37 7.80
CA TYR A 27 3.79 9.39 7.56
C TYR A 27 3.48 9.64 6.09
N ASN A 28 2.52 8.88 5.54
CA ASN A 28 1.93 9.17 4.26
C ASN A 28 0.43 9.43 4.44
N ARG A 29 0.02 10.66 4.16
CA ARG A 29 -1.35 11.15 4.33
C ARG A 29 -2.25 10.85 3.13
N GLY A 30 -1.70 10.24 2.08
CA GLY A 30 -2.38 10.06 0.81
C GLY A 30 -2.29 11.32 -0.07
N PHE A 31 -3.20 11.42 -1.03
CA PHE A 31 -3.34 12.62 -1.87
C PHE A 31 -4.14 13.68 -1.10
N CYS A 32 -3.45 14.57 -0.41
CA CYS A 32 -4.07 15.72 0.24
C CYS A 32 -3.49 17.00 -0.32
N ASP A 33 -4.33 18.02 -0.44
CA ASP A 33 -3.87 19.38 -0.67
C ASP A 33 -3.32 19.98 0.63
N GLU A 34 -2.84 21.22 0.57
CA GLU A 34 -2.28 21.93 1.72
C GLU A 34 -3.28 22.13 2.87
N HIS A 35 -4.58 22.00 2.59
CA HIS A 35 -5.67 22.20 3.56
C HIS A 35 -6.20 20.88 4.13
N ALA A 36 -6.00 19.75 3.45
CA ALA A 36 -6.46 18.46 3.91
C ALA A 36 -5.45 17.82 4.88
N THR A 37 -5.90 17.48 6.07
CA THR A 37 -5.07 16.81 7.06
C THR A 37 -4.84 15.35 6.74
N LEU A 38 -5.87 14.64 6.28
CA LEU A 38 -5.82 13.22 5.90
C LEU A 38 -6.75 13.00 4.71
N SER A 39 -6.34 12.16 3.75
CA SER A 39 -7.14 11.85 2.56
C SER A 39 -7.45 10.37 2.36
N MET A 40 -6.85 9.47 3.13
CA MET A 40 -7.20 8.06 3.08
C MET A 40 -8.41 7.79 3.97
N TYR A 41 -9.52 7.36 3.38
CA TYR A 41 -10.73 6.98 4.11
C TYR A 41 -10.82 5.46 4.18
N LEU A 42 -10.92 4.93 5.39
CA LEU A 42 -10.98 3.50 5.68
C LEU A 42 -12.41 3.09 6.07
N HIS A 43 -12.76 1.86 5.78
CA HIS A 43 -13.92 1.19 6.36
C HIS A 43 -13.46 0.07 7.30
N ALA A 44 -14.05 -0.03 8.47
CA ALA A 44 -13.74 -1.09 9.42
C ALA A 44 -13.91 -2.47 8.77
N GLY A 45 -12.94 -3.36 8.98
CA GLY A 45 -12.89 -4.69 8.38
C GLY A 45 -12.25 -4.74 6.99
N GLU A 46 -12.03 -3.61 6.32
CA GLU A 46 -11.29 -3.60 5.06
C GLU A 46 -9.84 -4.02 5.24
N ARG A 47 -9.33 -4.68 4.19
CA ARG A 47 -7.97 -5.19 4.12
C ARG A 47 -7.19 -4.43 3.08
N TYR A 48 -5.94 -4.09 3.43
CA TYR A 48 -5.00 -3.37 2.57
C TYR A 48 -3.73 -4.19 2.40
N ASP A 49 -3.34 -4.44 1.16
CA ASP A 49 -2.07 -5.09 0.83
C ASP A 49 -0.97 -4.04 0.85
N PHE A 50 0.02 -4.25 1.71
CA PHE A 50 1.21 -3.42 1.81
C PHE A 50 2.39 -4.05 1.08
N SER A 51 3.20 -3.26 0.42
CA SER A 51 4.50 -3.68 -0.09
C SER A 51 5.49 -2.53 -0.11
N ILE A 52 6.76 -2.88 0.00
CA ILE A 52 7.87 -1.94 0.02
C ILE A 52 9.13 -2.60 -0.54
N TRP A 53 9.95 -1.85 -1.25
CA TRP A 53 11.32 -2.21 -1.51
C TRP A 53 12.20 -1.65 -0.38
N ALA A 54 13.02 -2.51 0.22
CA ALA A 54 13.88 -2.12 1.32
C ALA A 54 15.20 -2.90 1.29
N LYS A 55 16.22 -2.30 1.90
CA LYS A 55 17.50 -2.94 2.22
C LYS A 55 18.08 -2.32 3.49
N LEU A 56 19.02 -3.01 4.10
CA LEU A 56 19.77 -2.48 5.24
C LEU A 56 20.48 -1.17 4.88
N GLY A 57 20.47 -0.25 5.80
CA GLY A 57 21.29 0.96 5.77
C GLY A 57 22.72 0.67 6.21
N ARG A 58 23.52 1.72 6.28
CA ARG A 58 24.93 1.57 6.69
C ARG A 58 25.04 1.23 8.18
N GLY A 59 25.94 0.30 8.49
CA GLY A 59 26.38 0.02 9.86
C GLY A 59 25.43 -0.86 10.69
N VAL A 60 24.42 -1.47 10.07
CA VAL A 60 23.49 -2.38 10.74
C VAL A 60 23.45 -3.72 10.02
N THR A 61 23.18 -4.79 10.79
CA THR A 61 23.01 -6.16 10.29
C THR A 61 21.56 -6.62 10.29
N GLU A 62 20.70 -5.88 10.96
CA GLU A 62 19.27 -6.08 11.01
C GLU A 62 18.55 -4.75 11.24
N ALA A 63 17.34 -4.64 10.80
CA ALA A 63 16.47 -3.52 11.06
C ALA A 63 15.00 -3.98 11.03
N GLU A 64 14.11 -3.19 11.63
CA GLU A 64 12.69 -3.49 11.64
C GLU A 64 11.89 -2.28 11.16
N ILE A 65 10.78 -2.55 10.47
CA ILE A 65 9.80 -1.54 10.08
C ILE A 65 8.44 -1.98 10.62
N ILE A 66 7.85 -1.17 11.48
CA ILE A 66 6.48 -1.34 11.94
C ILE A 66 5.59 -0.49 11.05
N VAL A 67 4.59 -1.11 10.43
CA VAL A 67 3.65 -0.45 9.51
C VAL A 67 2.25 -0.56 10.06
N GLU A 68 1.57 0.57 10.19
CA GLU A 68 0.19 0.65 10.68
C GLU A 68 -0.56 1.81 10.02
N LEU A 69 -1.89 1.81 10.13
CA LEU A 69 -2.73 2.95 9.82
C LEU A 69 -3.12 3.64 11.12
N VAL A 70 -2.96 4.96 11.17
CA VAL A 70 -3.29 5.78 12.34
C VAL A 70 -4.23 6.90 11.96
N ASP A 71 -5.04 7.35 12.91
CA ASP A 71 -5.93 8.51 12.75
C ASP A 71 -5.17 9.84 12.93
N GLY A 72 -5.89 10.96 12.90
CA GLY A 72 -5.32 12.29 13.07
C GLY A 72 -4.74 12.57 14.46
N ALA A 73 -5.06 11.73 15.45
CA ALA A 73 -4.51 11.80 16.81
C ALA A 73 -3.39 10.76 17.05
N ASP A 74 -2.83 10.19 15.96
CA ASP A 74 -1.80 9.13 15.97
C ASP A 74 -2.23 7.85 16.71
N GLN A 75 -3.55 7.60 16.79
CA GLN A 75 -4.07 6.37 17.37
C GLN A 75 -4.19 5.31 16.28
N SER A 76 -3.73 4.09 16.57
CA SER A 76 -3.82 2.97 15.63
C SER A 76 -5.28 2.64 15.29
N VAL A 77 -5.56 2.55 14.00
CA VAL A 77 -6.87 2.21 13.44
C VAL A 77 -6.79 0.99 12.50
N SER A 78 -5.70 0.23 12.59
CA SER A 78 -5.53 -1.04 11.88
C SER A 78 -4.76 -2.06 12.71
N SER A 79 -4.68 -3.30 12.20
CA SER A 79 -3.60 -4.22 12.61
C SER A 79 -2.26 -3.64 12.19
N ALA A 80 -1.19 -3.96 12.91
CA ALA A 80 0.17 -3.64 12.52
C ALA A 80 0.82 -4.79 11.74
N VAL A 81 1.77 -4.43 10.88
CA VAL A 81 2.67 -5.37 10.20
C VAL A 81 4.09 -5.07 10.67
N LEU A 82 4.80 -6.09 11.09
CA LEU A 82 6.21 -6.02 11.43
C LEU A 82 7.05 -6.64 10.30
N LEU A 83 8.01 -5.89 9.80
CA LEU A 83 8.95 -6.31 8.77
C LEU A 83 10.34 -6.38 9.34
N SER A 84 10.97 -7.56 9.26
CA SER A 84 12.40 -7.72 9.56
C SER A 84 13.20 -7.57 8.26
N ILE A 85 14.12 -6.63 8.26
CA ILE A 85 15.00 -6.31 7.14
C ILE A 85 16.38 -6.86 7.47
N THR A 86 16.83 -7.84 6.70
CA THR A 86 18.12 -8.53 6.88
C THR A 86 19.00 -8.49 5.64
N GLU A 87 18.45 -8.01 4.53
CA GLU A 87 19.13 -8.01 3.24
C GLU A 87 19.90 -6.70 3.02
N SER A 88 21.15 -6.81 2.62
CA SER A 88 21.98 -5.67 2.19
C SER A 88 21.66 -5.21 0.77
N GLU A 89 21.04 -6.08 -0.02
CA GLU A 89 20.57 -5.79 -1.37
C GLU A 89 19.08 -5.46 -1.39
N TRP A 90 18.62 -4.79 -2.44
CA TRP A 90 17.23 -4.45 -2.59
C TRP A 90 16.34 -5.68 -2.68
N LYS A 91 15.40 -5.81 -1.74
CA LYS A 91 14.38 -6.85 -1.71
C LYS A 91 12.99 -6.23 -1.64
N LYS A 92 12.05 -6.84 -2.35
CA LYS A 92 10.64 -6.49 -2.24
C LYS A 92 9.98 -7.31 -1.15
N TYR A 93 9.47 -6.64 -0.13
CA TYR A 93 8.63 -7.20 0.93
C TYR A 93 7.16 -7.00 0.56
N GLY A 94 6.31 -8.01 0.82
CA GLY A 94 4.88 -7.97 0.52
C GLY A 94 4.47 -8.56 -0.83
N LYS A 95 5.38 -9.15 -1.61
CA LYS A 95 5.04 -9.86 -2.83
C LYS A 95 4.53 -11.27 -2.57
N GLU A 96 5.20 -12.00 -1.72
CA GLU A 96 4.92 -13.42 -1.41
C GLU A 96 4.26 -13.57 -0.03
N GLU A 97 4.65 -12.77 0.94
CA GLU A 97 4.23 -12.80 2.34
C GLU A 97 2.98 -11.97 2.56
N LYS A 98 2.16 -11.64 1.73
CA LYS A 98 0.86 -10.94 1.88
C LYS A 98 0.79 -10.08 3.16
N LEU A 99 1.58 -9.02 3.19
CA LEU A 99 1.57 -8.08 4.30
C LEU A 99 0.25 -7.31 4.29
N VAL A 100 -0.62 -7.63 5.23
CA VAL A 100 -2.01 -7.15 5.24
C VAL A 100 -2.27 -6.32 6.48
N LEU A 101 -2.67 -5.08 6.26
CA LEU A 101 -3.28 -4.24 7.28
C LEU A 101 -4.80 -4.43 7.24
N VAL A 102 -5.41 -4.62 8.40
CA VAL A 102 -6.87 -4.73 8.55
C VAL A 102 -7.36 -3.51 9.32
N ALA A 103 -8.19 -2.70 8.70
CA ALA A 103 -8.78 -1.53 9.36
C ALA A 103 -9.71 -1.96 10.50
N THR A 104 -9.54 -1.37 11.68
CA THR A 104 -10.36 -1.64 12.86
C THR A 104 -11.46 -0.60 13.07
N LYS A 105 -11.32 0.57 12.45
CA LYS A 105 -12.27 1.68 12.53
C LYS A 105 -12.57 2.24 11.15
N THR A 106 -13.75 2.83 11.01
CA THR A 106 -14.13 3.62 9.83
C THR A 106 -13.76 5.08 10.07
N GLY A 107 -13.10 5.72 9.12
CA GLY A 107 -12.70 7.12 9.20
C GLY A 107 -11.46 7.45 8.39
N TYR A 108 -11.01 8.69 8.52
CA TYR A 108 -9.79 9.14 7.87
C TYR A 108 -8.55 8.66 8.61
N ALA A 109 -7.52 8.29 7.85
CA ALA A 109 -6.27 7.76 8.36
C ALA A 109 -5.07 8.16 7.51
N GLN A 110 -3.89 7.86 8.01
CA GLN A 110 -2.61 7.95 7.33
C GLN A 110 -1.81 6.68 7.57
N LEU A 111 -0.92 6.37 6.62
CA LEU A 111 0.05 5.29 6.78
C LEU A 111 1.18 5.80 7.66
N LYS A 112 1.50 5.04 8.71
CA LYS A 112 2.63 5.29 9.60
C LYS A 112 3.63 4.14 9.47
N MET A 113 4.89 4.48 9.30
CA MET A 113 6.01 3.55 9.30
C MET A 113 7.01 3.99 10.36
N SER A 114 7.26 3.15 11.36
CA SER A 114 8.25 3.36 12.42
C SER A 114 9.45 2.46 12.17
N PHE A 115 10.64 3.01 12.27
CA PHE A 115 11.90 2.35 11.89
C PHE A 115 12.78 2.10 13.11
N HIS A 116 13.28 0.87 13.23
CA HIS A 116 14.30 0.46 14.18
C HIS A 116 15.51 -0.05 13.39
N GLY A 117 16.62 0.65 13.48
CA GLY A 117 17.80 0.47 12.64
C GLY A 117 17.75 1.30 11.35
N ASN A 118 18.91 1.47 10.72
CA ASN A 118 19.05 2.23 9.49
C ASN A 118 18.53 1.42 8.30
N VAL A 119 17.67 1.99 7.47
CA VAL A 119 17.05 1.33 6.31
C VAL A 119 17.05 2.25 5.10
N ALA A 120 17.28 1.70 3.93
CA ALA A 120 16.96 2.37 2.67
C ALA A 120 15.63 1.80 2.13
N ILE A 121 14.71 2.67 1.75
CA ILE A 121 13.37 2.28 1.28
C ILE A 121 13.02 2.94 -0.05
N ASP A 122 12.16 2.27 -0.82
CA ASP A 122 11.59 2.79 -2.06
C ASP A 122 10.26 2.08 -2.40
N MET A 123 9.49 2.66 -3.33
CA MET A 123 8.28 2.08 -3.90
C MET A 123 7.29 1.56 -2.85
N VAL A 124 7.02 2.36 -1.82
CA VAL A 124 6.00 2.06 -0.82
C VAL A 124 4.63 2.01 -1.48
N SER A 125 3.89 0.93 -1.26
CA SER A 125 2.56 0.73 -1.83
C SER A 125 1.59 0.21 -0.77
N LEU A 126 0.41 0.82 -0.73
CA LEU A 126 -0.73 0.39 0.07
C LEU A 126 -1.96 0.34 -0.82
N MET A 127 -2.55 -0.84 -1.02
CA MET A 127 -3.66 -1.04 -1.94
C MET A 127 -4.81 -1.77 -1.25
N PRO A 128 -6.06 -1.27 -1.35
CA PRO A 128 -7.21 -2.00 -0.82
C PRO A 128 -7.39 -3.32 -1.57
N ARG A 129 -7.81 -4.38 -0.85
CA ARG A 129 -8.20 -5.65 -1.49
C ARG A 129 -9.57 -5.60 -2.12
N ASN A 130 -10.47 -4.78 -1.58
CA ASN A 130 -11.80 -4.58 -2.12
C ASN A 130 -11.77 -3.72 -3.38
N VAL A 131 -11.23 -4.28 -4.46
CA VAL A 131 -11.12 -3.63 -5.76
C VAL A 131 -12.06 -4.31 -6.76
N TRP A 132 -12.50 -3.57 -7.75
CA TRP A 132 -13.26 -4.14 -8.86
C TRP A 132 -12.45 -5.25 -9.49
N GLY A 133 -13.04 -6.45 -9.46
CA GLY A 133 -12.39 -7.59 -10.05
C GLY A 133 -11.38 -8.33 -9.17
N ALA A 134 -11.43 -8.18 -7.87
CA ALA A 134 -10.71 -9.06 -6.97
C ALA A 134 -11.09 -10.53 -7.18
N LYS A 135 -10.13 -11.44 -6.98
CA LYS A 135 -10.38 -12.90 -7.14
C LYS A 135 -11.54 -13.42 -6.30
N GLU A 136 -11.79 -12.80 -5.15
CA GLU A 136 -12.89 -13.13 -4.24
C GLU A 136 -14.27 -12.85 -4.88
N GLU A 137 -14.31 -12.00 -5.89
CA GLU A 137 -15.50 -11.74 -6.69
C GLU A 137 -15.62 -12.62 -7.93
N ALA A 138 -14.62 -13.45 -8.23
CA ALA A 138 -14.55 -14.27 -9.44
C ALA A 138 -15.67 -15.34 -9.53
N THR A 139 -16.40 -15.59 -8.45
CA THR A 139 -17.61 -16.42 -8.43
C THR A 139 -18.86 -15.68 -8.87
N SER A 140 -18.83 -14.36 -8.94
CA SER A 140 -19.92 -13.53 -9.42
C SER A 140 -19.92 -13.46 -10.96
N LYS A 141 -21.09 -13.52 -11.57
CA LYS A 141 -21.26 -13.30 -13.02
C LYS A 141 -20.78 -11.92 -13.48
N THR A 142 -20.49 -11.03 -12.54
CA THR A 142 -19.96 -9.68 -12.75
C THR A 142 -18.43 -9.60 -12.54
N ALA A 143 -17.77 -10.70 -12.26
CA ALA A 143 -16.32 -10.75 -12.09
C ALA A 143 -15.60 -10.61 -13.42
N HIS A 144 -15.74 -9.47 -14.04
CA HIS A 144 -15.01 -9.09 -15.25
C HIS A 144 -13.52 -8.85 -15.02
N ALA A 145 -13.04 -9.10 -13.85
CA ALA A 145 -11.63 -8.92 -13.54
C ALA A 145 -10.72 -9.81 -14.34
N ASN A 146 -11.15 -11.02 -14.49
CA ASN A 146 -10.47 -11.94 -15.37
C ASN A 146 -10.68 -11.58 -16.84
N TYR A 147 -11.60 -10.65 -17.10
CA TYR A 147 -11.94 -10.21 -18.43
C TYR A 147 -10.74 -9.65 -19.19
N LEU A 148 -9.88 -8.94 -18.51
CA LEU A 148 -8.67 -8.38 -19.14
C LEU A 148 -7.43 -9.22 -18.90
N GLY A 149 -7.55 -10.37 -18.23
CA GLY A 149 -6.41 -11.23 -17.91
C GLY A 149 -5.36 -10.56 -17.04
N ASN A 150 -5.69 -9.42 -16.42
CA ASN A 150 -4.76 -8.61 -15.65
C ASN A 150 -4.90 -8.86 -14.15
N PRO A 151 -3.98 -9.62 -13.53
CA PRO A 151 -4.03 -9.90 -12.10
C PRO A 151 -3.79 -8.66 -11.23
N ASN A 152 -3.37 -7.55 -11.83
CA ASN A 152 -3.01 -6.31 -11.14
C ASN A 152 -4.07 -5.22 -11.27
N TYR A 153 -5.26 -5.55 -11.74
CA TYR A 153 -6.35 -4.62 -11.87
C TYR A 153 -6.75 -4.08 -10.48
N ARG A 154 -6.74 -2.74 -10.31
CA ARG A 154 -6.85 -2.08 -9.00
C ARG A 154 -7.78 -0.86 -9.02
N LEU A 155 -8.88 -0.92 -9.76
CA LEU A 155 -9.87 0.16 -9.72
C LEU A 155 -10.69 0.07 -8.42
N ARG A 156 -10.96 1.22 -7.83
CA ARG A 156 -11.87 1.31 -6.69
C ARG A 156 -13.26 0.81 -7.10
N ARG A 157 -13.76 -0.16 -6.35
CA ARG A 157 -15.03 -0.82 -6.65
C ARG A 157 -16.22 0.14 -6.61
N ASP A 158 -16.28 0.99 -5.60
CA ASP A 158 -17.35 1.98 -5.43
C ASP A 158 -17.41 2.96 -6.61
N MET A 159 -16.27 3.40 -7.10
CA MET A 159 -16.19 4.28 -8.28
C MET A 159 -16.66 3.57 -9.56
N VAL A 160 -16.25 2.32 -9.76
CA VAL A 160 -16.67 1.56 -10.94
C VAL A 160 -18.18 1.31 -10.91
N ILE A 161 -18.74 0.99 -9.73
CA ILE A 161 -20.18 0.82 -9.57
C ILE A 161 -20.92 2.12 -9.86
N ALA A 162 -20.48 3.24 -9.30
CA ALA A 162 -21.09 4.55 -9.56
C ALA A 162 -21.04 4.91 -11.04
N MET A 163 -19.90 4.69 -11.71
CA MET A 163 -19.76 4.94 -13.15
C MET A 163 -20.67 4.02 -13.98
N ARG A 164 -20.77 2.74 -13.62
CA ARG A 164 -21.69 1.79 -14.27
C ARG A 164 -23.13 2.23 -14.14
N ASP A 165 -23.52 2.67 -12.94
CA ASP A 165 -24.90 3.06 -12.64
C ASP A 165 -25.29 4.38 -13.34
N LEU A 166 -24.33 5.21 -13.71
CA LEU A 166 -24.53 6.40 -14.57
C LEU A 166 -24.81 6.02 -16.03
N HIS A 167 -24.54 4.78 -16.46
CA HIS A 167 -24.71 4.32 -17.84
C HIS A 167 -24.14 5.28 -18.90
N PRO A 168 -22.88 5.73 -18.77
CA PRO A 168 -22.32 6.68 -19.71
C PRO A 168 -22.22 6.05 -21.09
N THR A 169 -22.57 6.79 -22.13
CA THR A 169 -22.44 6.32 -23.53
C THR A 169 -20.98 6.32 -23.99
N PHE A 170 -20.16 7.17 -23.41
CA PHE A 170 -18.70 7.17 -23.60
C PHE A 170 -18.01 7.81 -22.39
N LEU A 171 -16.73 7.50 -22.22
CA LEU A 171 -15.81 8.11 -21.27
C LEU A 171 -14.64 8.71 -22.03
N ARG A 172 -14.25 9.93 -21.68
CA ARG A 172 -13.12 10.63 -22.29
C ARG A 172 -12.05 10.96 -21.25
#